data_bb1b95aee0679abc14eab0e188bfc92c
#
_entry.id   bb1b95aee0679abc14eab0e188bfc92c
#
_cell.length_a   1.000
_cell.length_b   1.000
_cell.length_c   1.000
_cell.angle_alpha   90.00
_cell.angle_beta   90.00
_cell.angle_gamma   90.00
#
_symmetry.space_group_name_H-M   'P 1'
#
loop_
_entity.id
_entity.type
_entity.pdbx_description
1 polymer ?
#
loop_
_entity_poly.entity_id
_entity_poly.type
_entity_poly.pdbx_seq_one_letter_code
_entity_poly.pdbx_strand_id
1 'polypeptide(L)'
;MTAFESQREMLSLVTARVRDTFVRKPLTVDGALDLVSVCRELSARHATHALVADGARLGIFTTTDLRDALLRDVPPQQLAVRDVARFELIDVQADAEIFEALWLMVRHRVHRLLVRDGEQVLGVLGQLDLVSFVANHSHIIAQQIDDASTVDDLREAALRVDQLVALLHGSGIRIERITRLVTELNRRLFARLWAQIAPPEPT
;
A
#
# COMPACT_ATOMS: atom_id res chain seq x y z
N MET A 1 12.55 10.75 22.89
CA MET A 1 12.43 9.56 22.02
C MET A 1 13.82 8.93 21.99
N THR A 2 13.98 7.74 22.51
CA THR A 2 15.31 7.14 22.69
C THR A 2 15.80 6.50 21.37
N ALA A 3 17.11 6.44 21.14
CA ALA A 3 17.74 5.78 19.98
C ALA A 3 17.23 4.34 19.78
N PHE A 4 16.76 3.70 20.85
CA PHE A 4 16.19 2.36 20.89
C PHE A 4 14.79 2.28 20.26
N GLU A 5 13.97 3.32 20.36
CA GLU A 5 12.64 3.41 19.72
C GLU A 5 12.78 3.61 18.22
N SER A 6 13.70 4.48 17.79
CA SER A 6 13.99 4.70 16.37
C SER A 6 14.52 3.43 15.67
N GLN A 7 15.35 2.64 16.35
CA GLN A 7 15.88 1.40 15.82
C GLN A 7 14.81 0.31 15.68
N ARG A 8 13.82 0.30 16.57
CA ARG A 8 12.69 -0.63 16.56
C ARG A 8 11.67 -0.30 15.46
N GLU A 9 11.36 0.97 15.27
CA GLU A 9 10.45 1.44 14.21
C GLU A 9 11.01 1.22 12.81
N MET A 10 12.30 1.18 12.71
CA MET A 10 13.05 1.05 11.49
C MET A 10 13.20 -0.39 10.97
N LEU A 11 13.47 -1.33 11.86
CA LEU A 11 13.33 -2.75 11.57
C LEU A 11 11.90 -3.05 11.06
N SER A 12 10.91 -2.21 11.45
CA SER A 12 9.52 -2.38 11.10
C SER A 12 9.24 -2.24 9.59
N LEU A 13 9.99 -1.48 8.82
CA LEU A 13 9.74 -1.34 7.37
C LEU A 13 10.29 -2.53 6.57
N VAL A 14 11.48 -3.00 6.91
CA VAL A 14 12.10 -4.17 6.26
C VAL A 14 11.44 -5.46 6.72
N THR A 15 10.98 -5.50 7.96
CA THR A 15 10.28 -6.64 8.57
C THR A 15 8.76 -6.46 8.62
N ALA A 16 8.23 -5.34 8.09
CA ALA A 16 6.82 -5.05 8.11
C ALA A 16 6.02 -6.14 7.40
N ARG A 17 4.99 -6.59 8.07
CA ARG A 17 4.07 -7.60 7.58
C ARG A 17 2.84 -6.95 6.96
N VAL A 18 2.17 -7.68 6.11
CA VAL A 18 0.90 -7.22 5.50
C VAL A 18 -0.10 -6.80 6.58
N ARG A 19 -0.16 -7.50 7.73
CA ARG A 19 -1.04 -7.14 8.86
C ARG A 19 -0.75 -5.78 9.49
N ASP A 20 0.46 -5.26 9.34
CA ASP A 20 0.88 -3.97 9.89
C ASP A 20 0.44 -2.80 8.99
N THR A 21 -0.07 -3.10 7.80
CA THR A 21 -0.57 -2.13 6.84
C THR A 21 -2.05 -1.83 7.05
N PHE A 22 -2.59 -0.91 6.26
CA PHE A 22 -4.00 -0.55 6.29
C PHE A 22 -4.86 -1.61 5.58
N VAL A 23 -5.01 -2.80 6.20
CA VAL A 23 -5.94 -3.81 5.71
C VAL A 23 -7.37 -3.35 6.00
N ARG A 24 -8.12 -3.04 4.95
CA ARG A 24 -9.50 -2.54 5.09
C ARG A 24 -10.47 -3.72 5.15
N LYS A 25 -11.41 -3.68 6.11
CA LYS A 25 -12.59 -4.55 6.07
C LYS A 25 -13.43 -4.15 4.87
N PRO A 26 -13.56 -5.01 3.85
CA PRO A 26 -14.35 -4.67 2.69
C PRO A 26 -15.86 -4.78 3.00
N LEU A 27 -16.65 -4.03 2.26
CA LEU A 27 -18.06 -4.32 2.13
C LEU A 27 -18.19 -5.70 1.48
N THR A 28 -18.99 -6.59 2.07
CA THR A 28 -19.35 -7.87 1.46
C THR A 28 -20.83 -7.84 1.07
N VAL A 29 -21.10 -8.19 -0.18
CA VAL A 29 -22.45 -8.22 -0.75
C VAL A 29 -22.79 -9.61 -1.27
N ASP A 30 -24.09 -9.92 -1.30
CA ASP A 30 -24.59 -11.13 -1.92
C ASP A 30 -24.46 -11.05 -3.44
N GLY A 31 -23.98 -12.12 -4.09
CA GLY A 31 -23.78 -12.19 -5.53
C GLY A 31 -25.08 -12.04 -6.34
N ALA A 32 -26.24 -12.28 -5.74
CA ALA A 32 -27.55 -12.11 -6.39
C ALA A 32 -28.04 -10.66 -6.43
N LEU A 33 -27.40 -9.74 -5.67
CA LEU A 33 -27.79 -8.32 -5.72
C LEU A 33 -27.56 -7.71 -7.11
N ASP A 34 -28.48 -6.85 -7.54
CA ASP A 34 -28.31 -6.08 -8.78
C ASP A 34 -27.23 -4.99 -8.64
N LEU A 35 -26.63 -4.59 -9.77
CA LEU A 35 -25.54 -3.64 -9.79
C LEU A 35 -25.89 -2.28 -9.20
N VAL A 36 -27.13 -1.81 -9.38
CA VAL A 36 -27.55 -0.49 -8.87
C VAL A 36 -27.60 -0.52 -7.35
N SER A 37 -28.11 -1.60 -6.77
CA SER A 37 -28.13 -1.81 -5.32
C SER A 37 -26.73 -1.87 -4.74
N VAL A 38 -25.81 -2.61 -5.39
CA VAL A 38 -24.39 -2.65 -4.98
C VAL A 38 -23.73 -1.27 -5.08
N CYS A 39 -24.00 -0.51 -6.14
CA CYS A 39 -23.45 0.83 -6.29
C CYS A 39 -23.97 1.79 -5.20
N ARG A 40 -25.25 1.67 -4.79
CA ARG A 40 -25.79 2.45 -3.66
C ARG A 40 -25.07 2.13 -2.34
N GLU A 41 -24.85 0.85 -2.06
CA GLU A 41 -24.09 0.40 -0.87
C GLU A 41 -22.66 0.94 -0.89
N LEU A 42 -21.97 0.86 -2.04
CA LEU A 42 -20.61 1.40 -2.21
C LEU A 42 -20.60 2.91 -1.97
N SER A 43 -21.55 3.63 -2.54
CA SER A 43 -21.66 5.09 -2.40
C SER A 43 -21.94 5.49 -0.95
N ALA A 44 -22.87 4.83 -0.28
CA ALA A 44 -23.23 5.11 1.12
C ALA A 44 -22.05 4.90 2.07
N ARG A 45 -21.13 4.00 1.74
CA ARG A 45 -19.94 3.67 2.55
C ARG A 45 -18.66 4.30 2.03
N HIS A 46 -18.71 5.14 1.01
CA HIS A 46 -17.54 5.72 0.33
C HIS A 46 -16.51 4.65 -0.08
N ALA A 47 -16.99 3.45 -0.44
CA ALA A 47 -16.16 2.33 -0.84
C ALA A 47 -15.99 2.27 -2.36
N THR A 48 -14.84 1.83 -2.82
CA THR A 48 -14.49 1.69 -4.25
C THR A 48 -14.54 0.24 -4.74
N HIS A 49 -14.85 -0.69 -3.85
CA HIS A 49 -14.93 -2.11 -4.13
C HIS A 49 -15.77 -2.82 -3.07
N ALA A 50 -16.31 -3.98 -3.44
CA ALA A 50 -16.98 -4.90 -2.54
C ALA A 50 -16.47 -6.33 -2.79
N LEU A 51 -16.42 -7.15 -1.76
CA LEU A 51 -16.35 -8.60 -1.90
C LEU A 51 -17.74 -9.12 -2.26
N VAL A 52 -17.79 -10.09 -3.15
CA VAL A 52 -19.03 -10.69 -3.65
C VAL A 52 -19.07 -12.14 -3.19
N ALA A 53 -20.03 -12.46 -2.34
CA ALA A 53 -20.28 -13.83 -1.90
C ALA A 53 -21.29 -14.50 -2.84
N ASP A 54 -20.90 -15.63 -3.45
CA ASP A 54 -21.75 -16.41 -4.34
C ASP A 54 -21.63 -17.90 -3.96
N GLY A 55 -22.43 -18.34 -3.03
CA GLY A 55 -22.31 -19.66 -2.38
C GLY A 55 -20.97 -19.77 -1.63
N ALA A 56 -20.18 -20.78 -2.01
CA ALA A 56 -18.83 -20.97 -1.44
C ALA A 56 -17.76 -20.13 -2.15
N ARG A 57 -18.09 -19.40 -3.22
CA ARG A 57 -17.15 -18.59 -3.99
C ARG A 57 -17.10 -17.18 -3.45
N LEU A 58 -15.91 -16.62 -3.39
CA LEU A 58 -15.68 -15.22 -3.05
C LEU A 58 -15.06 -14.50 -4.25
N GLY A 59 -15.69 -13.43 -4.66
CA GLY A 59 -15.23 -12.56 -5.75
C GLY A 59 -15.00 -11.13 -5.28
N ILE A 60 -14.53 -10.28 -6.17
CA ILE A 60 -14.41 -8.84 -5.97
C ILE A 60 -15.10 -8.10 -7.12
N PHE A 61 -15.83 -7.06 -6.77
CA PHE A 61 -16.43 -6.10 -7.69
C PHE A 61 -15.83 -4.72 -7.45
N THR A 62 -15.41 -4.07 -8.53
CA THR A 62 -14.73 -2.77 -8.49
C THR A 62 -15.37 -1.78 -9.46
N THR A 63 -14.97 -0.51 -9.39
CA THR A 63 -15.38 0.52 -10.35
C THR A 63 -14.98 0.21 -11.80
N THR A 64 -13.91 -0.58 -12.00
CA THR A 64 -13.53 -1.06 -13.34
C THR A 64 -14.54 -2.05 -13.88
N ASP A 65 -14.98 -2.99 -13.04
CA ASP A 65 -15.98 -3.99 -13.42
C ASP A 65 -17.33 -3.34 -13.68
N LEU A 66 -17.69 -2.28 -12.92
CA LEU A 66 -18.87 -1.46 -13.19
C LEU A 66 -18.80 -0.79 -14.58
N ARG A 67 -17.64 -0.18 -14.91
CA ARG A 67 -17.47 0.44 -16.24
C ARG A 67 -17.68 -0.60 -17.36
N ASP A 68 -17.09 -1.78 -17.21
CA ASP A 68 -17.18 -2.83 -18.21
C ASP A 68 -18.60 -3.42 -18.28
N ALA A 69 -19.31 -3.46 -17.14
CA ALA A 69 -20.73 -3.87 -17.09
C ALA A 69 -21.66 -2.89 -17.81
N LEU A 70 -21.39 -1.57 -17.73
CA LEU A 70 -22.19 -0.53 -18.41
C LEU A 70 -22.09 -0.62 -19.95
N LEU A 71 -21.11 -1.34 -20.49
CA LEU A 71 -20.97 -1.59 -21.94
C LEU A 71 -21.77 -2.79 -22.42
N ARG A 72 -22.45 -3.50 -21.52
CA ARG A 72 -23.32 -4.64 -21.88
C ARG A 72 -24.72 -4.16 -22.28
N ASP A 73 -25.34 -4.85 -23.20
CA ASP A 73 -26.71 -4.57 -23.66
C ASP A 73 -27.79 -5.04 -22.66
N VAL A 74 -27.48 -4.99 -21.35
CA VAL A 74 -28.39 -5.40 -20.28
C VAL A 74 -28.47 -4.26 -19.26
N PRO A 75 -29.70 -3.84 -18.87
CA PRO A 75 -29.86 -2.80 -17.85
C PRO A 75 -29.16 -3.19 -16.54
N PRO A 76 -28.42 -2.27 -15.88
CA PRO A 76 -27.72 -2.57 -14.64
C PRO A 76 -28.60 -3.10 -13.50
N GLN A 77 -29.90 -2.77 -13.50
CA GLN A 77 -30.89 -3.29 -12.55
C GLN A 77 -31.21 -4.78 -12.75
N GLN A 78 -30.88 -5.33 -13.92
CA GLN A 78 -31.11 -6.73 -14.26
C GLN A 78 -29.83 -7.57 -14.22
N LEU A 79 -28.68 -6.95 -14.03
CA LEU A 79 -27.40 -7.61 -13.90
C LEU A 79 -27.12 -7.94 -12.43
N ALA A 80 -27.01 -9.20 -12.08
CA ALA A 80 -26.52 -9.62 -10.77
C ALA A 80 -25.01 -9.33 -10.66
N VAL A 81 -24.54 -8.89 -9.49
CA VAL A 81 -23.15 -8.52 -9.31
C VAL A 81 -22.21 -9.72 -9.53
N ARG A 82 -22.65 -10.95 -9.26
CA ARG A 82 -21.87 -12.17 -9.53
C ARG A 82 -21.53 -12.35 -11.01
N ASP A 83 -22.33 -11.83 -11.93
CA ASP A 83 -22.13 -11.99 -13.39
C ASP A 83 -21.05 -11.06 -13.93
N VAL A 84 -20.61 -10.10 -13.12
CA VAL A 84 -19.61 -9.09 -13.48
C VAL A 84 -18.43 -9.04 -12.50
N ALA A 85 -18.56 -9.64 -11.33
CA ALA A 85 -17.48 -9.75 -10.36
C ALA A 85 -16.38 -10.72 -10.85
N ARG A 86 -15.16 -10.51 -10.35
CA ARG A 86 -14.03 -11.41 -10.61
C ARG A 86 -13.86 -12.36 -9.44
N PHE A 87 -13.82 -13.67 -9.72
CA PHE A 87 -13.68 -14.71 -8.72
C PHE A 87 -12.26 -15.29 -8.63
N GLU A 88 -11.40 -14.92 -9.56
CA GLU A 88 -9.97 -15.27 -9.51
C GLU A 88 -9.24 -14.21 -8.68
N LEU A 89 -9.30 -14.37 -7.36
CA LEU A 89 -8.65 -13.47 -6.42
C LEU A 89 -7.21 -13.93 -6.19
N ILE A 90 -6.31 -12.97 -6.15
CA ILE A 90 -4.95 -13.18 -5.66
C ILE A 90 -4.95 -12.82 -4.19
N ASP A 91 -4.50 -13.75 -3.36
CA ASP A 91 -4.41 -13.58 -1.92
C ASP A 91 -2.95 -13.49 -1.45
N VAL A 92 -2.80 -12.97 -0.25
CA VAL A 92 -1.54 -12.87 0.48
C VAL A 92 -1.80 -13.15 1.96
N GLN A 93 -0.87 -13.83 2.62
CA GLN A 93 -0.98 -14.08 4.05
C GLN A 93 -0.69 -12.80 4.85
N ALA A 94 -1.38 -12.65 5.97
CA ALA A 94 -1.27 -11.47 6.82
C ALA A 94 0.14 -11.29 7.42
N ASP A 95 0.87 -12.38 7.61
CA ASP A 95 2.25 -12.40 8.10
C ASP A 95 3.31 -12.46 6.99
N ALA A 96 2.89 -12.43 5.72
CA ALA A 96 3.79 -12.23 4.60
C ALA A 96 4.46 -10.85 4.66
N GLU A 97 5.62 -10.70 4.04
CA GLU A 97 6.30 -9.42 3.93
C GLU A 97 5.58 -8.48 2.97
N ILE A 98 5.65 -7.18 3.22
CA ILE A 98 5.06 -6.17 2.32
C ILE A 98 5.59 -6.29 0.89
N PHE A 99 6.86 -6.69 0.73
CA PHE A 99 7.47 -6.95 -0.57
C PHE A 99 6.77 -8.05 -1.35
N GLU A 100 6.36 -9.12 -0.68
CA GLU A 100 5.62 -10.20 -1.31
C GLU A 100 4.28 -9.69 -1.85
N ALA A 101 3.55 -8.89 -1.06
CA ALA A 101 2.31 -8.27 -1.50
C ALA A 101 2.51 -7.38 -2.74
N LEU A 102 3.55 -6.53 -2.75
CA LEU A 102 3.87 -5.69 -3.89
C LEU A 102 4.24 -6.52 -5.12
N TRP A 103 5.06 -7.55 -4.94
CA TRP A 103 5.48 -8.44 -6.02
C TRP A 103 4.29 -9.19 -6.63
N LEU A 104 3.36 -9.68 -5.80
CA LEU A 104 2.12 -10.32 -6.27
C LEU A 104 1.26 -9.33 -7.09
N MET A 105 1.11 -8.08 -6.63
CA MET A 105 0.36 -7.05 -7.38
C MET A 105 0.97 -6.80 -8.77
N VAL A 106 2.30 -6.69 -8.85
CA VAL A 106 3.02 -6.46 -10.12
C VAL A 106 2.93 -7.67 -11.02
N ARG A 107 3.25 -8.85 -10.50
CA ARG A 107 3.27 -10.12 -11.25
C ARG A 107 1.92 -10.43 -11.88
N HIS A 108 0.84 -10.28 -11.10
CA HIS A 108 -0.52 -10.59 -11.54
C HIS A 108 -1.25 -9.39 -12.15
N ARG A 109 -0.60 -8.21 -12.22
CA ARG A 109 -1.18 -6.94 -12.71
C ARG A 109 -2.50 -6.58 -12.02
N VAL A 110 -2.57 -6.83 -10.71
CA VAL A 110 -3.72 -6.49 -9.87
C VAL A 110 -3.39 -5.33 -8.94
N HIS A 111 -4.40 -4.53 -8.62
CA HIS A 111 -4.26 -3.38 -7.71
C HIS A 111 -4.77 -3.67 -6.30
N ARG A 112 -5.26 -4.88 -6.06
CA ARG A 112 -5.80 -5.32 -4.78
C ARG A 112 -5.47 -6.78 -4.55
N LEU A 113 -5.15 -7.12 -3.31
CA LEU A 113 -4.96 -8.47 -2.83
C LEU A 113 -5.97 -8.77 -1.73
N LEU A 114 -6.45 -9.99 -1.69
CA LEU A 114 -7.19 -10.51 -0.55
C LEU A 114 -6.20 -10.86 0.55
N VAL A 115 -6.40 -10.34 1.76
CA VAL A 115 -5.54 -10.64 2.90
C VAL A 115 -6.18 -11.75 3.74
N ARG A 116 -5.41 -12.80 3.98
CA ARG A 116 -5.84 -13.96 4.77
C ARG A 116 -4.97 -14.15 6.01
N ASP A 117 -5.56 -14.70 7.04
CA ASP A 117 -4.85 -15.30 8.16
C ASP A 117 -5.29 -16.78 8.24
N GLY A 118 -4.45 -17.66 7.69
CA GLY A 118 -4.87 -19.03 7.37
C GLY A 118 -6.05 -19.03 6.39
N GLU A 119 -7.15 -19.66 6.77
CA GLU A 119 -8.40 -19.72 5.98
C GLU A 119 -9.28 -18.46 6.14
N GLN A 120 -9.02 -17.65 7.15
CA GLN A 120 -9.86 -16.48 7.46
C GLN A 120 -9.49 -15.30 6.56
N VAL A 121 -10.50 -14.69 5.93
CA VAL A 121 -10.35 -13.42 5.20
C VAL A 121 -10.34 -12.27 6.20
N LEU A 122 -9.22 -11.56 6.29
CA LEU A 122 -9.08 -10.36 7.13
C LEU A 122 -9.58 -9.10 6.41
N GLY A 123 -9.33 -9.02 5.10
CA GLY A 123 -9.69 -7.82 4.35
C GLY A 123 -9.09 -7.76 2.95
N VAL A 124 -9.01 -6.56 2.43
CA VAL A 124 -8.41 -6.24 1.14
C VAL A 124 -7.32 -5.21 1.33
N LEU A 125 -6.16 -5.45 0.74
CA LEU A 125 -5.02 -4.55 0.69
C LEU A 125 -4.94 -3.94 -0.71
N GLY A 126 -5.05 -2.62 -0.80
CA GLY A 126 -4.92 -1.88 -2.04
C GLY A 126 -3.51 -1.35 -2.27
N GLN A 127 -3.15 -1.11 -3.52
CA GLN A 127 -1.87 -0.51 -3.87
C GLN A 127 -1.67 0.88 -3.20
N LEU A 128 -2.75 1.68 -3.09
CA LEU A 128 -2.70 2.97 -2.41
C LEU A 128 -2.47 2.84 -0.89
N ASP A 129 -2.94 1.77 -0.28
CA ASP A 129 -2.72 1.53 1.15
C ASP A 129 -1.24 1.23 1.41
N LEU A 130 -0.59 0.48 0.51
CA LEU A 130 0.86 0.26 0.55
C LEU A 130 1.65 1.55 0.33
N VAL A 131 1.26 2.37 -0.65
CA VAL A 131 1.89 3.68 -0.89
C VAL A 131 1.75 4.60 0.33
N SER A 132 0.59 4.60 0.97
CA SER A 132 0.35 5.39 2.19
C SER A 132 1.19 4.89 3.36
N PHE A 133 1.32 3.58 3.51
CA PHE A 133 2.18 2.98 4.52
C PHE A 133 3.64 3.39 4.33
N VAL A 134 4.17 3.27 3.11
CA VAL A 134 5.53 3.67 2.75
C VAL A 134 5.74 5.19 2.92
N ALA A 135 4.75 6.01 2.55
CA ALA A 135 4.83 7.47 2.72
C ALA A 135 4.92 7.89 4.19
N ASN A 136 4.17 7.22 5.08
CA ASN A 136 4.28 7.45 6.51
C ASN A 136 5.67 7.08 7.04
N HIS A 137 6.25 5.98 6.56
CA HIS A 137 7.60 5.57 6.95
C HIS A 137 8.69 6.48 6.36
N SER A 138 8.49 7.07 5.19
CA SER A 138 9.44 8.06 4.63
C SER A 138 9.53 9.33 5.48
N HIS A 139 8.44 9.72 6.15
CA HIS A 139 8.47 10.82 7.12
C HIS A 139 9.36 10.49 8.33
N ILE A 140 9.32 9.25 8.80
CA ILE A 140 10.19 8.76 9.88
C ILE A 140 11.67 8.83 9.47
N ILE A 141 12.00 8.39 8.23
CA ILE A 141 13.37 8.48 7.70
C ILE A 141 13.82 9.95 7.63
N ALA A 142 12.96 10.86 7.16
CA ALA A 142 13.26 12.29 7.10
C ALA A 142 13.56 12.85 8.50
N GLN A 143 12.76 12.50 9.49
CA GLN A 143 12.96 12.92 10.88
C GLN A 143 14.26 12.35 11.46
N GLN A 144 14.60 11.10 11.16
CA GLN A 144 15.87 10.50 11.59
C GLN A 144 17.10 11.22 11.00
N ILE A 145 17.01 11.64 9.73
CA ILE A 145 18.04 12.47 9.12
C ILE A 145 18.18 13.81 9.85
N ASP A 146 17.05 14.44 10.16
CA ASP A 146 17.04 15.75 10.84
C ASP A 146 17.58 15.66 12.28
N ASP A 147 17.31 14.54 12.98
CA ASP A 147 17.75 14.27 14.36
C ASP A 147 19.17 13.65 14.44
N ALA A 148 19.78 13.26 13.32
CA ALA A 148 21.10 12.63 13.27
C ALA A 148 22.16 13.52 13.92
N SER A 149 22.91 12.98 14.90
CA SER A 149 23.93 13.69 15.63
C SER A 149 25.36 13.31 15.21
N THR A 150 25.51 12.17 14.55
CA THR A 150 26.81 11.64 14.09
C THR A 150 26.76 11.27 12.59
N VAL A 151 27.94 11.14 11.99
CA VAL A 151 28.06 10.65 10.60
C VAL A 151 27.57 9.20 10.47
N ASP A 152 27.70 8.40 11.51
CA ASP A 152 27.20 7.03 11.54
C ASP A 152 25.68 6.98 11.53
N ASP A 153 25.01 7.89 12.28
CA ASP A 153 23.54 8.03 12.19
C ASP A 153 23.09 8.36 10.77
N LEU A 154 23.82 9.25 10.07
CA LEU A 154 23.53 9.62 8.70
C LEU A 154 23.77 8.47 7.71
N ARG A 155 24.82 7.64 7.96
CA ARG A 155 25.07 6.44 7.16
C ARG A 155 23.92 5.45 7.29
N GLU A 156 23.44 5.22 8.49
CA GLU A 156 22.29 4.37 8.72
C GLU A 156 21.04 4.92 8.02
N ALA A 157 20.76 6.22 8.12
CA ALA A 157 19.63 6.84 7.43
C ALA A 157 19.74 6.71 5.90
N ALA A 158 20.94 6.83 5.33
CA ALA A 158 21.19 6.64 3.90
C ALA A 158 20.89 5.23 3.43
N LEU A 159 21.31 4.21 4.18
CA LEU A 159 20.97 2.79 3.88
C LEU A 159 19.45 2.57 3.84
N ARG A 160 18.69 3.29 4.65
CA ARG A 160 17.23 3.21 4.66
C ARG A 160 16.59 3.89 3.45
N VAL A 161 17.17 4.99 3.00
CA VAL A 161 16.73 5.61 1.74
C VAL A 161 16.91 4.63 0.59
N ASP A 162 18.04 3.92 0.53
CA ASP A 162 18.30 2.92 -0.52
C ASP A 162 17.31 1.75 -0.46
N GLN A 163 16.99 1.26 0.73
CA GLN A 163 15.97 0.22 0.93
C GLN A 163 14.59 0.70 0.48
N LEU A 164 14.21 1.95 0.82
CA LEU A 164 12.96 2.55 0.38
C LEU A 164 12.89 2.67 -1.15
N VAL A 165 14.01 3.05 -1.80
CA VAL A 165 14.11 3.13 -3.27
C VAL A 165 13.89 1.76 -3.91
N ALA A 166 14.57 0.72 -3.39
CA ALA A 166 14.44 -0.64 -3.89
C ALA A 166 12.98 -1.13 -3.78
N LEU A 167 12.31 -0.83 -2.67
CA LEU A 167 10.90 -1.13 -2.42
C LEU A 167 10.00 -0.45 -3.47
N LEU A 168 10.14 0.85 -3.63
CA LEU A 168 9.30 1.64 -4.52
C LEU A 168 9.53 1.29 -5.99
N HIS A 169 10.78 1.00 -6.38
CA HIS A 169 11.11 0.60 -7.75
C HIS A 169 10.50 -0.74 -8.11
N GLY A 170 10.53 -1.72 -7.20
CA GLY A 170 9.90 -3.03 -7.40
C GLY A 170 8.37 -2.98 -7.46
N SER A 171 7.74 -1.92 -6.96
CA SER A 171 6.28 -1.80 -6.85
C SER A 171 5.56 -1.21 -8.07
N GLY A 172 6.27 -0.91 -9.17
CA GLY A 172 5.67 -0.33 -10.38
C GLY A 172 5.19 1.12 -10.22
N ILE A 173 5.60 1.80 -9.15
CA ILE A 173 5.33 3.22 -8.95
C ILE A 173 6.13 4.03 -9.99
N ARG A 174 5.49 5.05 -10.56
CA ARG A 174 6.15 5.91 -11.57
C ARG A 174 7.43 6.49 -11.02
N ILE A 175 8.50 6.35 -11.78
CA ILE A 175 9.86 6.73 -11.39
C ILE A 175 9.96 8.22 -10.99
N GLU A 176 9.14 9.09 -11.57
CA GLU A 176 9.12 10.52 -11.25
C GLU A 176 8.69 10.80 -9.80
N ARG A 177 7.78 9.97 -9.25
CA ARG A 177 7.36 10.09 -7.85
C ARG A 177 8.43 9.59 -6.90
N ILE A 178 9.07 8.48 -7.24
CA ILE A 178 10.21 7.93 -6.49
C ILE A 178 11.33 8.96 -6.47
N THR A 179 11.69 9.52 -7.62
CA THR A 179 12.77 10.51 -7.77
C THR A 179 12.52 11.73 -6.88
N ARG A 180 11.31 12.27 -6.83
CA ARG A 180 10.99 13.44 -5.97
C ARG A 180 11.22 13.14 -4.49
N LEU A 181 10.72 11.99 -4.02
CA LEU A 181 10.88 11.58 -2.62
C LEU A 181 12.36 11.38 -2.26
N VAL A 182 13.08 10.64 -3.10
CA VAL A 182 14.52 10.37 -2.92
C VAL A 182 15.34 11.65 -2.97
N THR A 183 15.03 12.56 -3.90
CA THR A 183 15.70 13.86 -4.00
C THR A 183 15.53 14.67 -2.71
N GLU A 184 14.33 14.68 -2.12
CA GLU A 184 14.08 15.41 -0.87
C GLU A 184 14.84 14.78 0.30
N LEU A 185 14.82 13.45 0.43
CA LEU A 185 15.57 12.75 1.49
C LEU A 185 17.08 12.96 1.34
N ASN A 186 17.61 12.84 0.13
CA ASN A 186 19.03 13.08 -0.14
C ASN A 186 19.43 14.54 0.13
N ARG A 187 18.59 15.51 -0.23
CA ARG A 187 18.83 16.92 0.08
C ARG A 187 18.97 17.15 1.60
N ARG A 188 18.11 16.53 2.40
CA ARG A 188 18.20 16.61 3.88
C ARG A 188 19.46 15.92 4.39
N LEU A 189 19.80 14.74 3.87
CA LEU A 189 21.01 14.00 4.20
C LEU A 189 22.28 14.85 3.97
N PHE A 190 22.39 15.44 2.77
CA PHE A 190 23.54 16.31 2.45
C PHE A 190 23.57 17.58 3.30
N ALA A 191 22.43 18.22 3.53
CA ALA A 191 22.37 19.40 4.37
C ALA A 191 22.82 19.08 5.81
N ARG A 192 22.37 17.96 6.38
CA ARG A 192 22.74 17.55 7.73
C ARG A 192 24.20 17.12 7.82
N LEU A 193 24.70 16.37 6.82
CA LEU A 193 26.11 15.99 6.74
C LEU A 193 26.99 17.25 6.66
N TRP A 194 26.63 18.21 5.81
CA TRP A 194 27.36 19.48 5.70
C TRP A 194 27.42 20.22 7.03
N ALA A 195 26.29 20.29 7.75
CA ALA A 195 26.23 20.94 9.06
C ALA A 195 27.15 20.28 10.12
N GLN A 196 27.47 18.97 9.97
CA GLN A 196 28.35 18.27 10.88
C GLN A 196 29.84 18.40 10.54
N ILE A 197 30.19 18.54 9.23
CA ILE A 197 31.59 18.55 8.77
C ILE A 197 32.06 19.93 8.33
N ALA A 198 31.17 20.89 8.10
CA ALA A 198 31.55 22.23 7.69
C ALA A 198 32.38 22.91 8.80
N PRO A 199 33.48 23.58 8.46
CA PRO A 199 34.20 24.39 9.43
C PRO A 199 33.29 25.50 9.97
N PRO A 200 33.48 25.93 11.24
CA PRO A 200 32.75 27.07 11.78
C PRO A 200 33.00 28.30 10.90
N GLU A 201 31.94 29.05 10.60
CA GLU A 201 32.07 30.30 9.86
C GLU A 201 33.10 31.21 10.51
N PRO A 202 34.03 31.84 9.78
CA PRO A 202 34.95 32.79 10.35
C PRO A 202 34.16 34.00 10.87
N THR A 203 34.25 34.25 12.16
CA THR A 203 33.71 35.44 12.87
C THR A 203 34.38 36.71 12.41
#